data_538c8632440e9805e82b5307bd328a35
#
_entry.id   538c8632440e9805e82b5307bd328a35
#
_cell.length_a   1.000
_cell.length_b   1.000
_cell.length_c   1.000
_cell.angle_alpha   90.00
_cell.angle_beta   90.00
_cell.angle_gamma   90.00
#
_symmetry.space_group_name_H-M   'P 1'
#
loop_
_entity.id
_entity.type
_entity.pdbx_description
1 polymer ?
#
loop_
_entity_poly.entity_id
_entity_poly.type
_entity_poly.pdbx_seq_one_letter_code
_entity_poly.pdbx_strand_id
1 'polypeptide(L)'
;MELFNLSLIWAFIIGFGVIMYVLMDGFDLGVGILFPFAPTETDRDTMMNTVAPVWDGNETWLVLGGAGLLAAFPLLYSIILPALYIGVFLMLAGLIFRGVAFEFRFKARTSRYLWNWAFAGGSTIAAFAQGAVVGAYIQGFETTNGAYSGGALDWLTPFTVLTGLGLLAGYALLGSTWLIMKTEGRLQEWAYRITRPLLITVLVIFAMISVWTPFVDDMVRERWFDHITVIWVLPALTRLCAFQIWRSVRNRFEGMPFVATMGLFIT
;
A
#
# COMPACT_ATOMS: atom_id res chain seq x y z
N MET A 1 17.04 -32.91 -14.59
CA MET A 1 15.76 -32.43 -14.09
C MET A 1 16.04 -31.59 -12.84
N GLU A 2 16.32 -30.30 -13.03
CA GLU A 2 16.59 -29.39 -11.92
C GLU A 2 15.26 -29.13 -11.20
N LEU A 3 14.97 -29.93 -10.18
CA LEU A 3 13.74 -29.79 -9.33
C LEU A 3 13.72 -28.53 -8.47
N PHE A 4 14.83 -27.79 -8.43
CA PHE A 4 14.93 -26.55 -7.64
C PHE A 4 15.58 -25.43 -8.49
N ASN A 5 14.73 -24.63 -9.12
CA ASN A 5 15.20 -23.36 -9.70
C ASN A 5 15.31 -22.33 -8.55
N LEU A 6 16.53 -22.11 -8.05
CA LEU A 6 16.81 -21.20 -6.94
C LEU A 6 16.30 -19.78 -7.20
N SER A 7 16.38 -19.31 -8.45
CA SER A 7 15.84 -17.99 -8.83
C SER A 7 14.33 -17.92 -8.66
N LEU A 8 13.60 -18.99 -9.01
CA LEU A 8 12.16 -19.05 -8.82
C LEU A 8 11.77 -19.04 -7.32
N ILE A 9 12.53 -19.76 -6.50
CA ILE A 9 12.32 -19.77 -5.04
C ILE A 9 12.53 -18.37 -4.45
N TRP A 10 13.61 -17.69 -4.85
CA TRP A 10 13.87 -16.32 -4.39
C TRP A 10 12.83 -15.32 -4.90
N ALA A 11 12.38 -15.44 -6.14
CA ALA A 11 11.31 -14.61 -6.66
C ALA A 11 10.02 -14.78 -5.83
N PHE A 12 9.70 -16.02 -5.44
CA PHE A 12 8.54 -16.28 -4.58
C PHE A 12 8.71 -15.71 -3.18
N ILE A 13 9.89 -15.85 -2.56
CA ILE A 13 10.19 -15.30 -1.22
C ILE A 13 10.06 -13.77 -1.24
N ILE A 14 10.65 -13.10 -2.25
CA ILE A 14 10.58 -11.65 -2.39
C ILE A 14 9.11 -11.21 -2.62
N GLY A 15 8.40 -11.87 -3.52
CA GLY A 15 6.98 -11.59 -3.78
C GLY A 15 6.12 -11.75 -2.53
N PHE A 16 6.34 -12.83 -1.77
CA PHE A 16 5.68 -13.02 -0.47
C PHE A 16 6.02 -11.89 0.51
N GLY A 17 7.30 -11.50 0.62
CA GLY A 17 7.73 -10.39 1.46
C GLY A 17 7.04 -9.06 1.10
N VAL A 18 6.92 -8.75 -0.20
CA VAL A 18 6.21 -7.56 -0.68
C VAL A 18 4.72 -7.62 -0.34
N ILE A 19 4.05 -8.76 -0.53
CA ILE A 19 2.65 -8.94 -0.15
C ILE A 19 2.48 -8.74 1.36
N MET A 20 3.34 -9.34 2.17
CA MET A 20 3.31 -9.16 3.64
C MET A 20 3.54 -7.71 4.04
N TYR A 21 4.45 -7.00 3.38
CA TYR A 21 4.67 -5.58 3.61
C TYR A 21 3.39 -4.77 3.31
N VAL A 22 2.79 -4.95 2.15
CA VAL A 22 1.56 -4.25 1.73
C VAL A 22 0.41 -4.51 2.71
N LEU A 23 0.26 -5.74 3.19
CA LEU A 23 -0.83 -6.09 4.11
C LEU A 23 -0.57 -5.58 5.54
N MET A 24 0.66 -5.74 6.04
CA MET A 24 0.98 -5.46 7.45
C MET A 24 1.29 -3.98 7.66
N ASP A 25 2.18 -3.37 6.88
CA ASP A 25 2.45 -1.94 7.01
C ASP A 25 1.35 -1.07 6.37
N GLY A 26 0.56 -1.65 5.45
CA GLY A 26 -0.54 -0.95 4.80
C GLY A 26 -1.64 -0.47 5.76
N PHE A 27 -2.01 -1.25 6.78
CA PHE A 27 -2.98 -0.76 7.76
C PHE A 27 -2.37 0.28 8.70
N ASP A 28 -1.09 0.18 9.02
CA ASP A 28 -0.36 1.15 9.83
C ASP A 28 -0.29 2.51 9.11
N LEU A 29 0.11 2.51 7.83
CA LEU A 29 0.10 3.69 6.97
C LEU A 29 -1.32 4.24 6.81
N GLY A 30 -2.30 3.34 6.68
CA GLY A 30 -3.72 3.70 6.59
C GLY A 30 -4.23 4.46 7.81
N VAL A 31 -3.85 4.04 9.02
CA VAL A 31 -4.13 4.77 10.25
C VAL A 31 -3.48 6.16 10.21
N GLY A 32 -2.23 6.27 9.72
CA GLY A 32 -1.54 7.54 9.55
C GLY A 32 -2.23 8.49 8.55
N ILE A 33 -2.71 7.98 7.42
CA ILE A 33 -3.49 8.74 6.42
C ILE A 33 -4.80 9.27 7.02
N LEU A 34 -5.48 8.46 7.83
CA LEU A 34 -6.74 8.82 8.48
C LEU A 34 -6.57 9.73 9.70
N PHE A 35 -5.37 9.81 10.26
CA PHE A 35 -5.07 10.50 11.50
C PHE A 35 -5.50 11.98 11.56
N PRO A 36 -5.36 12.82 10.50
CA PRO A 36 -5.81 14.19 10.53
C PRO A 36 -7.34 14.35 10.69
N PHE A 37 -8.08 13.32 10.24
CA PHE A 37 -9.54 13.31 10.21
C PHE A 37 -10.17 12.75 11.49
N ALA A 38 -9.36 12.36 12.47
CA ALA A 38 -9.83 11.85 13.76
C ALA A 38 -10.71 12.90 14.49
N PRO A 39 -11.80 12.49 15.15
CA PRO A 39 -12.75 13.41 15.77
C PRO A 39 -12.14 14.31 16.87
N THR A 40 -11.19 13.79 17.65
CA THR A 40 -10.54 14.50 18.76
C THR A 40 -9.07 14.14 18.89
N GLU A 41 -8.31 14.92 19.70
CA GLU A 41 -6.92 14.58 20.03
C GLU A 41 -6.79 13.27 20.81
N THR A 42 -7.73 12.96 21.68
CA THR A 42 -7.77 11.66 22.38
C THR A 42 -7.97 10.50 21.41
N ASP A 43 -8.81 10.69 20.38
CA ASP A 43 -8.98 9.69 19.33
C ASP A 43 -7.70 9.52 18.53
N ARG A 44 -6.94 10.59 18.24
CA ARG A 44 -5.61 10.52 17.62
C ARG A 44 -4.62 9.72 18.47
N ASP A 45 -4.62 9.92 19.78
CA ASP A 45 -3.78 9.15 20.70
C ASP A 45 -4.13 7.66 20.64
N THR A 46 -5.43 7.35 20.65
CA THR A 46 -5.92 5.98 20.52
C THR A 46 -5.51 5.37 19.18
N MET A 47 -5.72 6.07 18.05
CA MET A 47 -5.31 5.61 16.73
C MET A 47 -3.83 5.24 16.68
N MET A 48 -2.95 6.12 17.12
CA MET A 48 -1.51 5.87 17.12
C MET A 48 -1.13 4.68 18.01
N ASN A 49 -1.76 4.56 19.18
CA ASN A 49 -1.51 3.45 20.10
C ASN A 49 -1.97 2.09 19.56
N THR A 50 -2.90 2.04 18.60
CA THR A 50 -3.31 0.76 17.99
C THR A 50 -2.21 0.15 17.11
N VAL A 51 -1.33 0.96 16.54
CA VAL A 51 -0.27 0.55 15.61
C VAL A 51 1.13 0.63 16.23
N ALA A 52 1.32 1.41 17.29
CA ALA A 52 2.62 1.59 17.96
C ALA A 52 3.32 0.28 18.37
N PRO A 53 2.64 -0.80 18.78
CA PRO A 53 3.31 -2.05 19.15
C PRO A 53 3.82 -2.89 17.98
N VAL A 54 3.39 -2.61 16.73
CA VAL A 54 3.59 -3.52 15.58
C VAL A 54 4.29 -2.88 14.39
N TRP A 55 4.26 -1.55 14.25
CA TRP A 55 4.72 -0.83 13.06
C TRP A 55 6.17 -1.14 12.65
N ASP A 56 7.09 -1.20 13.61
CA ASP A 56 8.52 -1.44 13.34
C ASP A 56 8.74 -2.86 12.79
N GLY A 57 8.06 -3.85 13.37
CA GLY A 57 8.04 -5.23 12.87
C GLY A 57 7.43 -5.34 11.47
N ASN A 58 6.39 -4.56 11.17
CA ASN A 58 5.73 -4.57 9.88
C ASN A 58 6.61 -3.96 8.77
N GLU A 59 7.40 -2.92 9.08
CA GLU A 59 8.35 -2.33 8.15
C GLU A 59 9.51 -3.29 7.76
N THR A 60 9.84 -4.28 8.58
CA THR A 60 10.92 -5.24 8.27
C THR A 60 10.67 -6.05 7.00
N TRP A 61 9.42 -6.23 6.58
CA TRP A 61 9.08 -6.89 5.32
C TRP A 61 9.56 -6.11 4.10
N LEU A 62 9.61 -4.76 4.17
CA LEU A 62 10.20 -3.93 3.12
C LEU A 62 11.71 -4.20 2.97
N VAL A 63 12.39 -4.36 4.09
CA VAL A 63 13.84 -4.67 4.10
C VAL A 63 14.09 -6.03 3.45
N LEU A 64 13.27 -7.03 3.74
CA LEU A 64 13.35 -8.34 3.07
C LEU A 64 13.18 -8.21 1.55
N GLY A 65 12.20 -7.43 1.09
CA GLY A 65 11.97 -7.18 -0.34
C GLY A 65 13.17 -6.52 -1.01
N GLY A 66 13.68 -5.42 -0.46
CA GLY A 66 14.79 -4.66 -1.03
C GLY A 66 16.12 -5.41 -0.98
N ALA A 67 16.49 -5.96 0.18
CA ALA A 67 17.73 -6.73 0.35
C ALA A 67 17.68 -8.05 -0.44
N GLY A 68 16.53 -8.72 -0.46
CA GLY A 68 16.33 -9.93 -1.26
C GLY A 68 16.47 -9.68 -2.75
N LEU A 69 15.91 -8.56 -3.26
CA LEU A 69 16.06 -8.17 -4.66
C LEU A 69 17.53 -7.90 -5.01
N LEU A 70 18.27 -7.17 -4.16
CA LEU A 70 19.69 -6.91 -4.37
C LEU A 70 20.52 -8.21 -4.37
N ALA A 71 20.26 -9.10 -3.43
CA ALA A 71 21.04 -10.33 -3.26
C ALA A 71 20.76 -11.38 -4.33
N ALA A 72 19.48 -11.59 -4.68
CA ALA A 72 19.07 -12.65 -5.61
C ALA A 72 19.00 -12.18 -7.07
N PHE A 73 18.72 -10.91 -7.33
CA PHE A 73 18.53 -10.33 -8.66
C PHE A 73 19.28 -9.00 -8.83
N PRO A 74 20.62 -8.96 -8.69
CA PRO A 74 21.41 -7.74 -8.70
C PRO A 74 21.28 -6.95 -10.01
N LEU A 75 21.13 -7.61 -11.16
CA LEU A 75 20.92 -6.96 -12.44
C LEU A 75 19.57 -6.22 -12.48
N LEU A 76 18.50 -6.86 -12.01
CA LEU A 76 17.17 -6.25 -11.93
C LEU A 76 17.19 -5.06 -10.95
N TYR A 77 17.84 -5.22 -9.80
CA TYR A 77 18.03 -4.14 -8.83
C TYR A 77 18.75 -2.93 -9.44
N SER A 78 19.81 -3.17 -10.25
CA SER A 78 20.59 -2.11 -10.91
C SER A 78 19.82 -1.33 -11.98
N ILE A 79 18.70 -1.86 -12.47
CA ILE A 79 17.79 -1.19 -13.41
C ILE A 79 16.67 -0.47 -12.66
N ILE A 80 16.00 -1.18 -11.75
CA ILE A 80 14.81 -0.68 -11.04
C ILE A 80 15.16 0.49 -10.12
N LEU A 81 16.26 0.39 -9.37
CA LEU A 81 16.58 1.42 -8.37
C LEU A 81 16.93 2.77 -9.01
N PRO A 82 17.77 2.88 -10.06
CA PRO A 82 17.97 4.14 -10.76
C PRO A 82 16.70 4.72 -11.39
N ALA A 83 15.83 3.87 -11.93
CA ALA A 83 14.57 4.31 -12.54
C ALA A 83 13.59 4.89 -11.50
N LEU A 84 13.58 4.37 -10.29
CA LEU A 84 12.62 4.68 -9.24
C LEU A 84 13.24 5.40 -8.03
N TYR A 85 14.51 5.84 -8.10
CA TYR A 85 15.23 6.27 -6.92
C TYR A 85 14.56 7.44 -6.19
N ILE A 86 13.96 8.40 -6.93
CA ILE A 86 13.22 9.53 -6.31
C ILE A 86 11.97 9.03 -5.59
N GLY A 87 11.19 8.14 -6.21
CA GLY A 87 10.01 7.54 -5.59
C GLY A 87 10.37 6.75 -4.32
N VAL A 88 11.42 5.93 -4.41
CA VAL A 88 11.94 5.16 -3.26
C VAL A 88 12.47 6.09 -2.17
N PHE A 89 13.21 7.14 -2.53
CA PHE A 89 13.70 8.12 -1.58
C PHE A 89 12.55 8.85 -0.85
N LEU A 90 11.52 9.26 -1.57
CA LEU A 90 10.32 9.89 -0.98
C LEU A 90 9.60 8.94 -0.03
N MET A 91 9.47 7.66 -0.43
CA MET A 91 8.90 6.61 0.41
C MET A 91 9.68 6.47 1.72
N LEU A 92 10.99 6.28 1.65
CA LEU A 92 11.86 6.12 2.82
C LEU A 92 11.87 7.36 3.71
N ALA A 93 11.93 8.57 3.13
CA ALA A 93 11.83 9.81 3.88
C ALA A 93 10.47 9.89 4.63
N GLY A 94 9.37 9.53 3.98
CA GLY A 94 8.05 9.46 4.61
C GLY A 94 8.01 8.49 5.78
N LEU A 95 8.58 7.28 5.63
CA LEU A 95 8.68 6.28 6.69
C LEU A 95 9.53 6.77 7.88
N ILE A 96 10.66 7.44 7.61
CA ILE A 96 11.50 8.04 8.67
C ILE A 96 10.71 9.08 9.47
N PHE A 97 10.02 10.02 8.81
CA PHE A 97 9.22 11.03 9.51
C PHE A 97 8.09 10.40 10.33
N ARG A 98 7.43 9.38 9.80
CA ARG A 98 6.43 8.60 10.51
C ARG A 98 7.03 7.90 11.73
N GLY A 99 8.13 7.18 11.57
CA GLY A 99 8.81 6.43 12.64
C GLY A 99 9.25 7.35 13.78
N VAL A 100 9.87 8.48 13.45
CA VAL A 100 10.27 9.48 14.43
C VAL A 100 9.07 10.07 15.18
N ALA A 101 7.92 10.23 14.52
CA ALA A 101 6.71 10.74 15.15
C ALA A 101 6.18 9.82 16.28
N PHE A 102 6.33 8.50 16.19
CA PHE A 102 5.96 7.58 17.29
C PHE A 102 6.70 7.90 18.59
N GLU A 103 7.99 8.21 18.48
CA GLU A 103 8.84 8.46 19.65
C GLU A 103 8.64 9.85 20.24
N PHE A 104 8.47 10.88 19.39
CA PHE A 104 8.52 12.26 19.84
C PHE A 104 7.17 12.88 20.14
N ARG A 105 6.08 12.44 19.48
CA ARG A 105 4.76 13.03 19.62
C ARG A 105 4.23 13.00 21.06
N PHE A 106 4.38 11.88 21.76
CA PHE A 106 3.90 11.75 23.15
C PHE A 106 4.76 12.50 24.16
N LYS A 107 6.02 12.77 23.82
CA LYS A 107 6.96 13.54 24.66
C LYS A 107 6.85 15.05 24.40
N ALA A 108 6.38 15.46 23.22
CA ALA A 108 6.27 16.84 22.81
C ALA A 108 5.08 17.55 23.48
N ARG A 109 5.34 18.74 24.07
CA ARG A 109 4.29 19.60 24.63
C ARG A 109 3.83 20.67 23.66
N THR A 110 4.74 21.50 23.20
CA THR A 110 4.47 22.65 22.30
C THR A 110 4.52 22.30 20.82
N SER A 111 5.36 21.32 20.44
CA SER A 111 5.57 20.91 19.03
C SER A 111 4.73 19.69 18.61
N ARG A 112 3.75 19.28 19.42
CA ARG A 112 2.93 18.10 19.15
C ARG A 112 2.23 18.14 17.78
N TYR A 113 1.81 19.33 17.34
CA TYR A 113 1.18 19.50 16.02
C TYR A 113 2.13 19.18 14.86
N LEU A 114 3.44 19.45 14.99
CA LEU A 114 4.43 19.10 13.97
C LEU A 114 4.54 17.58 13.83
N TRP A 115 4.53 16.86 14.94
CA TRP A 115 4.56 15.41 14.95
C TRP A 115 3.27 14.77 14.45
N ASN A 116 2.12 15.45 14.65
CA ASN A 116 0.87 15.04 14.01
C ASN A 116 1.00 15.08 12.48
N TRP A 117 1.58 16.17 11.94
CA TRP A 117 1.83 16.30 10.50
C TRP A 117 2.95 15.38 10.00
N ALA A 118 3.98 15.13 10.80
CA ALA A 118 5.05 14.19 10.47
C ALA A 118 4.48 12.76 10.33
N PHE A 119 3.63 12.34 11.26
CA PHE A 119 2.97 11.05 11.21
C PHE A 119 2.03 10.91 10.00
N ALA A 120 1.11 11.85 9.83
CA ALA A 120 0.13 11.81 8.75
C ALA A 120 0.76 12.04 7.37
N GLY A 121 1.61 13.07 7.25
CA GLY A 121 2.30 13.43 6.01
C GLY A 121 3.30 12.34 5.58
N GLY A 122 4.08 11.82 6.54
CA GLY A 122 4.99 10.71 6.29
C GLY A 122 4.28 9.46 5.77
N SER A 123 3.17 9.07 6.42
CA SER A 123 2.34 7.95 5.98
C SER A 123 1.73 8.17 4.59
N THR A 124 1.26 9.40 4.32
CA THR A 124 0.65 9.75 3.03
C THR A 124 1.68 9.74 1.90
N ILE A 125 2.86 10.35 2.12
CA ILE A 125 3.95 10.39 1.13
C ILE A 125 4.45 8.97 0.86
N ALA A 126 4.67 8.17 1.90
CA ALA A 126 5.14 6.80 1.76
C ALA A 126 4.15 5.96 0.95
N ALA A 127 2.86 5.98 1.30
CA ALA A 127 1.83 5.22 0.60
C ALA A 127 1.65 5.67 -0.86
N PHE A 128 1.64 6.99 -1.13
CA PHE A 128 1.56 7.50 -2.49
C PHE A 128 2.77 7.06 -3.33
N ALA A 129 3.99 7.22 -2.80
CA ALA A 129 5.21 6.84 -3.49
C ALA A 129 5.24 5.33 -3.80
N GLN A 130 4.81 4.47 -2.87
CA GLN A 130 4.68 3.02 -3.10
C GLN A 130 3.75 2.71 -4.27
N GLY A 131 2.56 3.31 -4.29
CA GLY A 131 1.59 3.09 -5.36
C GLY A 131 2.09 3.62 -6.71
N ALA A 132 2.76 4.77 -6.73
CA ALA A 132 3.36 5.32 -7.94
C ALA A 132 4.53 4.44 -8.45
N VAL A 133 5.36 3.91 -7.56
CA VAL A 133 6.43 2.95 -7.88
C VAL A 133 5.86 1.67 -8.51
N VAL A 134 4.77 1.13 -7.97
CA VAL A 134 4.08 -0.04 -8.55
C VAL A 134 3.54 0.30 -9.94
N GLY A 135 2.92 1.46 -10.12
CA GLY A 135 2.44 1.92 -11.42
C GLY A 135 3.57 2.06 -12.45
N ALA A 136 4.71 2.63 -12.06
CA ALA A 136 5.88 2.75 -12.92
C ALA A 136 6.48 1.39 -13.28
N TYR A 137 6.47 0.44 -12.35
CA TYR A 137 6.91 -0.93 -12.63
C TYR A 137 6.01 -1.63 -13.67
N ILE A 138 4.70 -1.40 -13.62
CA ILE A 138 3.73 -1.92 -14.62
C ILE A 138 3.98 -1.29 -16.00
N GLN A 139 4.34 0.00 -16.06
CA GLN A 139 4.66 0.71 -17.31
C GLN A 139 5.98 0.23 -17.95
N GLY A 140 6.86 -0.38 -17.15
CA GLY A 140 8.19 -0.75 -17.60
C GLY A 140 9.18 0.42 -17.62
N PHE A 141 10.43 0.13 -17.94
CA PHE A 141 11.53 1.08 -17.95
C PHE A 141 12.31 1.01 -19.26
N GLU A 142 12.69 2.15 -19.79
CA GLU A 142 13.61 2.21 -20.93
C GLU A 142 15.00 1.74 -20.51
N THR A 143 15.54 0.78 -21.26
CA THR A 143 16.86 0.22 -20.99
C THR A 143 17.72 0.20 -22.23
N THR A 144 18.98 0.60 -22.11
CA THR A 144 20.00 0.52 -23.18
C THR A 144 21.22 -0.21 -22.63
N ASN A 145 21.67 -1.24 -23.33
CA ASN A 145 22.82 -2.07 -22.92
C ASN A 145 22.69 -2.67 -21.50
N GLY A 146 21.48 -2.99 -21.06
CA GLY A 146 21.24 -3.57 -19.74
C GLY A 146 21.27 -2.59 -18.57
N ALA A 147 21.26 -1.29 -18.84
CA ALA A 147 21.16 -0.22 -17.84
C ALA A 147 19.93 0.65 -18.12
N TYR A 148 19.40 1.27 -17.06
CA TYR A 148 18.33 2.28 -17.20
C TYR A 148 18.84 3.49 -18.02
N SER A 149 18.07 3.92 -19.00
CA SER A 149 18.43 5.01 -19.93
C SER A 149 17.47 6.20 -19.89
N GLY A 150 16.44 6.14 -19.06
CA GLY A 150 15.45 7.22 -18.91
C GLY A 150 15.88 8.34 -17.95
N GLY A 151 14.99 9.33 -17.79
CA GLY A 151 15.16 10.48 -16.91
C GLY A 151 14.75 10.22 -15.45
N ALA A 152 15.13 11.11 -14.55
CA ALA A 152 14.87 10.98 -13.11
C ALA A 152 13.38 11.07 -12.73
N LEU A 153 12.52 11.65 -13.58
CA LEU A 153 11.09 11.85 -13.34
C LEU A 153 10.18 11.02 -14.26
N ASP A 154 10.73 10.14 -15.08
CA ASP A 154 9.94 9.34 -16.05
C ASP A 154 8.98 8.37 -15.35
N TRP A 155 9.27 8.04 -14.09
CA TRP A 155 8.37 7.26 -13.24
C TRP A 155 7.08 8.01 -12.86
N LEU A 156 7.03 9.34 -12.99
CA LEU A 156 5.89 10.16 -12.57
C LEU A 156 5.01 10.50 -13.79
N THR A 157 4.07 9.63 -14.08
CA THR A 157 3.10 9.76 -15.18
C THR A 157 1.66 9.90 -14.63
N PRO A 158 0.67 10.28 -15.43
CA PRO A 158 -0.72 10.28 -14.99
C PRO A 158 -1.22 8.93 -14.52
N PHE A 159 -0.73 7.82 -15.08
CA PHE A 159 -1.06 6.47 -14.64
C PHE A 159 -0.47 6.18 -13.26
N THR A 160 0.80 6.52 -13.03
CA THR A 160 1.44 6.30 -11.73
C THR A 160 0.87 7.19 -10.62
N VAL A 161 0.42 8.40 -10.95
CA VAL A 161 -0.33 9.23 -10.01
C VAL A 161 -1.65 8.57 -9.64
N LEU A 162 -2.37 7.99 -10.59
CA LEU A 162 -3.61 7.27 -10.33
C LEU A 162 -3.38 6.02 -9.45
N THR A 163 -2.33 5.24 -9.72
CA THR A 163 -1.96 4.09 -8.88
C THR A 163 -1.53 4.52 -7.47
N GLY A 164 -0.81 5.64 -7.35
CA GLY A 164 -0.47 6.26 -6.07
C GLY A 164 -1.71 6.65 -5.26
N LEU A 165 -2.68 7.31 -5.88
CA LEU A 165 -3.97 7.65 -5.25
C LEU A 165 -4.79 6.40 -4.91
N GLY A 166 -4.72 5.37 -5.75
CA GLY A 166 -5.36 4.08 -5.50
C GLY A 166 -4.84 3.41 -4.25
N LEU A 167 -3.51 3.39 -4.06
CA LEU A 167 -2.90 2.80 -2.87
C LEU A 167 -3.19 3.63 -1.61
N LEU A 168 -3.19 4.97 -1.70
CA LEU A 168 -3.63 5.84 -0.61
C LEU A 168 -5.05 5.49 -0.14
N ALA A 169 -5.99 5.39 -1.07
CA ALA A 169 -7.37 5.04 -0.76
C ALA A 169 -7.48 3.62 -0.18
N GLY A 170 -6.73 2.67 -0.75
CA GLY A 170 -6.65 1.28 -0.27
C GLY A 170 -6.13 1.18 1.15
N TYR A 171 -5.01 1.85 1.45
CA TYR A 171 -4.45 1.85 2.80
C TYR A 171 -5.35 2.58 3.80
N ALA A 172 -6.01 3.68 3.40
CA ALA A 172 -7.04 4.30 4.23
C ALA A 172 -8.20 3.33 4.55
N LEU A 173 -8.59 2.49 3.58
CA LEU A 173 -9.59 1.44 3.80
C LEU A 173 -9.07 0.37 4.78
N LEU A 174 -7.83 -0.13 4.63
CA LEU A 174 -7.20 -1.05 5.59
C LEU A 174 -7.14 -0.44 7.00
N GLY A 175 -6.69 0.82 7.12
CA GLY A 175 -6.63 1.54 8.39
C GLY A 175 -8.01 1.71 9.02
N SER A 176 -9.04 2.03 8.23
CA SER A 176 -10.41 2.18 8.76
C SER A 176 -10.97 0.86 9.30
N THR A 177 -10.72 -0.26 8.61
CA THR A 177 -11.18 -1.59 9.06
C THR A 177 -10.35 -2.12 10.22
N TRP A 178 -9.06 -1.76 10.31
CA TRP A 178 -8.23 -1.99 11.50
C TRP A 178 -8.78 -1.27 12.72
N LEU A 179 -9.14 0.02 12.59
CA LEU A 179 -9.72 0.80 13.67
C LEU A 179 -11.07 0.23 14.13
N ILE A 180 -11.90 -0.30 13.22
CA ILE A 180 -13.13 -1.02 13.60
C ILE A 180 -12.82 -2.19 14.54
N MET A 181 -11.75 -2.94 14.25
CA MET A 181 -11.38 -4.13 15.01
C MET A 181 -10.69 -3.82 16.34
N LYS A 182 -9.95 -2.69 16.41
CA LYS A 182 -9.04 -2.39 17.53
C LYS A 182 -9.52 -1.31 18.48
N THR A 183 -10.64 -0.64 18.16
CA THR A 183 -11.14 0.47 18.98
C THR A 183 -12.60 0.26 19.36
N GLU A 184 -13.08 1.04 20.31
CA GLU A 184 -14.44 1.00 20.82
C GLU A 184 -15.07 2.40 20.85
N GLY A 185 -16.37 2.46 21.06
CA GLY A 185 -17.11 3.69 21.27
C GLY A 185 -17.08 4.64 20.07
N ARG A 186 -16.81 5.94 20.34
CA ARG A 186 -16.89 6.99 19.33
C ARG A 186 -15.94 6.80 18.15
N LEU A 187 -14.71 6.36 18.40
CA LEU A 187 -13.71 6.18 17.34
C LEU A 187 -14.10 5.03 16.42
N GLN A 188 -14.58 3.92 16.97
CA GLN A 188 -15.08 2.77 16.22
C GLN A 188 -16.30 3.19 15.35
N GLU A 189 -17.24 3.96 15.92
CA GLU A 189 -18.39 4.46 15.17
C GLU A 189 -18.00 5.39 14.01
N TRP A 190 -16.98 6.22 14.22
CA TRP A 190 -16.41 7.04 13.18
C TRP A 190 -15.78 6.18 12.08
N ALA A 191 -15.02 5.15 12.45
CA ALA A 191 -14.41 4.21 11.51
C ALA A 191 -15.48 3.48 10.66
N TYR A 192 -16.56 2.98 11.26
CA TYR A 192 -17.70 2.41 10.52
C TYR A 192 -18.30 3.36 9.48
N ARG A 193 -18.39 4.65 9.83
CA ARG A 193 -18.98 5.65 8.92
C ARG A 193 -18.11 5.93 7.70
N ILE A 194 -16.78 5.98 7.86
CA ILE A 194 -15.86 6.30 6.77
C ILE A 194 -15.52 5.09 5.89
N THR A 195 -15.65 3.87 6.40
CA THR A 195 -15.26 2.64 5.65
C THR A 195 -16.06 2.46 4.37
N ARG A 196 -17.37 2.75 4.36
CA ARG A 196 -18.20 2.59 3.14
C ARG A 196 -17.81 3.55 2.02
N PRO A 197 -17.72 4.88 2.25
CA PRO A 197 -17.25 5.77 1.18
C PRO A 197 -15.82 5.44 0.73
N LEU A 198 -14.90 5.04 1.63
CA LEU A 198 -13.56 4.58 1.25
C LEU A 198 -13.62 3.34 0.35
N LEU A 199 -14.45 2.34 0.67
CA LEU A 199 -14.63 1.17 -0.19
C LEU A 199 -15.09 1.55 -1.59
N ILE A 200 -16.06 2.45 -1.71
CA ILE A 200 -16.55 2.92 -3.01
C ILE A 200 -15.41 3.62 -3.76
N THR A 201 -14.66 4.50 -3.10
CA THR A 201 -13.51 5.21 -3.70
C THR A 201 -12.47 4.22 -4.22
N VAL A 202 -12.09 3.22 -3.42
CA VAL A 202 -11.16 2.16 -3.82
C VAL A 202 -11.65 1.42 -5.05
N LEU A 203 -12.91 0.98 -5.06
CA LEU A 203 -13.47 0.24 -6.19
C LEU A 203 -13.52 1.07 -7.48
N VAL A 204 -13.83 2.38 -7.38
CA VAL A 204 -13.82 3.29 -8.53
C VAL A 204 -12.39 3.44 -9.07
N ILE A 205 -11.41 3.70 -8.21
CA ILE A 205 -10.02 3.87 -8.65
C ILE A 205 -9.47 2.55 -9.21
N PHE A 206 -9.75 1.41 -8.58
CA PHE A 206 -9.35 0.10 -9.09
C PHE A 206 -9.95 -0.19 -10.46
N ALA A 207 -11.23 0.15 -10.67
CA ALA A 207 -11.84 0.03 -11.99
C ALA A 207 -11.15 0.92 -13.03
N MET A 208 -10.81 2.17 -12.68
CA MET A 208 -10.08 3.07 -13.58
C MET A 208 -8.69 2.52 -13.92
N ILE A 209 -7.93 2.04 -12.94
CA ILE A 209 -6.61 1.44 -13.15
C ILE A 209 -6.76 0.19 -14.04
N SER A 210 -7.71 -0.70 -13.72
CA SER A 210 -7.94 -1.93 -14.48
C SER A 210 -8.29 -1.68 -15.95
N VAL A 211 -9.11 -0.65 -16.23
CA VAL A 211 -9.44 -0.25 -17.61
C VAL A 211 -8.23 0.38 -18.31
N TRP A 212 -7.38 1.10 -17.60
CA TRP A 212 -6.21 1.78 -18.19
C TRP A 212 -5.03 0.83 -18.42
N THR A 213 -4.83 -0.17 -17.55
CA THR A 213 -3.68 -1.10 -17.57
C THR A 213 -3.42 -1.73 -18.95
N PRO A 214 -4.42 -2.22 -19.73
CA PRO A 214 -4.17 -2.79 -21.06
C PRO A 214 -3.64 -1.82 -22.10
N PHE A 215 -3.71 -0.51 -21.84
CA PHE A 215 -3.24 0.54 -22.76
C PHE A 215 -1.85 1.08 -22.40
N VAL A 216 -1.24 0.53 -21.35
CA VAL A 216 0.07 0.97 -20.86
C VAL A 216 1.21 0.35 -21.68
N ASP A 217 1.08 -0.95 -21.98
CA ASP A 217 2.08 -1.74 -22.70
C ASP A 217 1.43 -2.88 -23.48
N ASP A 218 1.93 -3.20 -24.68
CA ASP A 218 1.35 -4.24 -25.55
C ASP A 218 1.47 -5.64 -24.93
N MET A 219 2.56 -5.97 -24.24
CA MET A 219 2.73 -7.25 -23.56
C MET A 219 1.72 -7.43 -22.41
N VAL A 220 1.45 -6.34 -21.67
CA VAL A 220 0.42 -6.31 -20.62
C VAL A 220 -0.95 -6.52 -21.25
N ARG A 221 -1.22 -5.88 -22.39
CA ARG A 221 -2.48 -6.01 -23.13
C ARG A 221 -2.74 -7.44 -23.59
N GLU A 222 -1.73 -8.10 -24.21
CA GLU A 222 -1.85 -9.49 -24.63
C GLU A 222 -2.16 -10.40 -23.44
N ARG A 223 -1.39 -10.31 -22.36
CA ARG A 223 -1.64 -11.09 -21.14
C ARG A 223 -3.02 -10.83 -20.52
N TRP A 224 -3.50 -9.58 -20.59
CA TRP A 224 -4.78 -9.18 -20.03
C TRP A 224 -5.96 -9.86 -20.74
N PHE A 225 -5.90 -9.98 -22.07
CA PHE A 225 -6.99 -10.55 -22.87
C PHE A 225 -6.86 -12.05 -23.13
N ASP A 226 -5.64 -12.61 -23.10
CA ASP A 226 -5.42 -14.03 -23.37
C ASP A 226 -5.71 -14.94 -22.17
N HIS A 227 -5.72 -14.40 -20.96
CA HIS A 227 -5.94 -15.18 -19.75
C HIS A 227 -7.31 -14.94 -19.13
N ILE A 228 -8.25 -15.89 -19.33
CA ILE A 228 -9.61 -15.87 -18.77
C ILE A 228 -9.63 -15.69 -17.24
N THR A 229 -8.60 -16.17 -16.55
CA THR A 229 -8.43 -16.01 -15.11
C THR A 229 -8.32 -14.55 -14.70
N VAL A 230 -7.56 -13.75 -15.44
CA VAL A 230 -7.39 -12.31 -15.16
C VAL A 230 -8.70 -11.56 -15.37
N ILE A 231 -9.41 -11.86 -16.49
CA ILE A 231 -10.64 -11.14 -16.87
C ILE A 231 -11.81 -11.48 -15.97
N TRP A 232 -11.92 -12.71 -15.47
CA TRP A 232 -13.12 -13.16 -14.77
C TRP A 232 -12.90 -13.49 -13.30
N VAL A 233 -11.82 -14.23 -12.99
CA VAL A 233 -11.60 -14.72 -11.62
C VAL A 233 -11.21 -13.60 -10.67
N LEU A 234 -10.22 -12.75 -11.04
CA LEU A 234 -9.80 -11.65 -10.17
C LEU A 234 -10.92 -10.64 -9.91
N PRO A 235 -11.65 -10.13 -10.92
CA PRO A 235 -12.78 -9.24 -10.65
C PRO A 235 -13.93 -9.91 -9.87
N ALA A 236 -14.13 -11.22 -10.01
CA ALA A 236 -15.12 -11.93 -9.21
C ALA A 236 -14.71 -12.00 -7.73
N LEU A 237 -13.43 -12.30 -7.45
CA LEU A 237 -12.89 -12.29 -6.09
C LEU A 237 -12.93 -10.89 -5.47
N THR A 238 -12.52 -9.85 -6.22
CA THR A 238 -12.63 -8.46 -5.82
C THR A 238 -14.06 -8.08 -5.42
N ARG A 239 -15.06 -8.46 -6.24
CA ARG A 239 -16.49 -8.22 -5.92
C ARG A 239 -16.93 -8.97 -4.67
N LEU A 240 -16.49 -10.21 -4.50
CA LEU A 240 -16.78 -11.02 -3.31
C LEU A 240 -16.22 -10.37 -2.04
N CYS A 241 -14.96 -9.95 -2.06
CA CYS A 241 -14.31 -9.24 -0.95
C CYS A 241 -15.04 -7.92 -0.65
N ALA A 242 -15.34 -7.12 -1.68
CA ALA A 242 -16.06 -5.87 -1.55
C ALA A 242 -17.46 -6.06 -0.95
N PHE A 243 -18.20 -7.06 -1.42
CA PHE A 243 -19.50 -7.43 -0.85
C PHE A 243 -19.39 -7.86 0.62
N GLN A 244 -18.37 -8.64 0.95
CA GLN A 244 -18.12 -9.09 2.32
C GLN A 244 -17.78 -7.91 3.24
N ILE A 245 -16.93 -6.95 2.79
CA ILE A 245 -16.67 -5.72 3.54
C ILE A 245 -17.96 -4.95 3.77
N TRP A 246 -18.72 -4.70 2.71
CA TRP A 246 -19.99 -3.96 2.78
C TRP A 246 -20.99 -4.59 3.76
N ARG A 247 -21.19 -5.92 3.63
CA ARG A 247 -22.08 -6.70 4.50
C ARG A 247 -21.62 -6.65 5.95
N SER A 248 -20.32 -6.83 6.21
CA SER A 248 -19.75 -6.88 7.55
C SER A 248 -19.84 -5.53 8.26
N VAL A 249 -19.58 -4.44 7.54
CA VAL A 249 -19.78 -3.06 8.06
C VAL A 249 -21.25 -2.78 8.35
N ARG A 250 -22.17 -3.28 7.51
CA ARG A 250 -23.61 -3.13 7.73
C ARG A 250 -24.09 -3.88 8.97
N ASN A 251 -23.57 -5.08 9.19
CA ASN A 251 -23.96 -5.96 10.29
C ASN A 251 -23.12 -5.74 11.57
N ARG A 252 -22.26 -4.72 11.58
CA ARG A 252 -21.42 -4.37 12.74
C ARG A 252 -20.47 -5.49 13.18
N PHE A 253 -19.94 -6.30 12.26
CA PHE A 253 -18.88 -7.23 12.58
C PHE A 253 -17.55 -6.50 12.74
N GLU A 254 -16.80 -6.81 13.79
CA GLU A 254 -15.57 -6.08 14.13
C GLU A 254 -14.33 -6.59 13.35
N GLY A 255 -14.08 -7.88 13.30
CA GLY A 255 -12.89 -8.46 12.66
C GLY A 255 -13.04 -8.74 11.17
N MET A 256 -14.24 -9.13 10.71
CA MET A 256 -14.48 -9.52 9.31
C MET A 256 -14.20 -8.41 8.27
N PRO A 257 -14.51 -7.13 8.53
CA PRO A 257 -14.16 -6.06 7.58
C PRO A 257 -12.67 -6.02 7.28
N PHE A 258 -11.82 -6.17 8.29
CA PHE A 258 -10.36 -6.14 8.14
C PHE A 258 -9.85 -7.35 7.32
N VAL A 259 -10.27 -8.57 7.67
CA VAL A 259 -9.88 -9.79 6.94
C VAL A 259 -10.32 -9.72 5.47
N ALA A 260 -11.55 -9.26 5.21
CA ALA A 260 -12.05 -9.10 3.84
C ALA A 260 -11.29 -8.01 3.06
N THR A 261 -10.82 -6.94 3.74
CA THR A 261 -10.00 -5.91 3.11
C THR A 261 -8.60 -6.44 2.80
N MET A 262 -7.99 -7.24 3.67
CA MET A 262 -6.74 -7.94 3.34
C MET A 262 -6.93 -8.85 2.10
N GLY A 263 -8.05 -9.58 2.03
CA GLY A 263 -8.41 -10.37 0.85
C GLY A 263 -8.52 -9.52 -0.43
N LEU A 264 -9.07 -8.31 -0.34
CA LEU A 264 -9.17 -7.38 -1.47
C LEU A 264 -7.79 -6.96 -2.03
N PHE A 265 -6.75 -6.88 -1.18
CA PHE A 265 -5.38 -6.55 -1.61
C PHE A 265 -4.63 -7.73 -2.26
N ILE A 266 -5.12 -8.95 -2.08
CA ILE A 266 -4.54 -10.15 -2.68
C ILE A 266 -5.16 -10.43 -4.07
N THR A 267 -6.32 -9.84 -4.36
CA THR A 267 -7.06 -10.02 -5.64
C THR A 267 -6.68 -9.00 -6.68
#